data_136c9ac26d8e186ee91546da4422da7a
#
_entry.id   136c9ac26d8e186ee91546da4422da7a
#
_cell.length_a   1.000
_cell.length_b   1.000
_cell.length_c   1.000
_cell.angle_alpha   90.00
_cell.angle_beta   90.00
_cell.angle_gamma   90.00
#
_symmetry.space_group_name_H-M   'P 1'
#
loop_
_entity.id
_entity.type
_entity.pdbx_description
1 polymer ?
#
loop_
_entity_poly.entity_id
_entity_poly.type
_entity_poly.pdbx_seq_one_letter_code
_entity_poly.pdbx_strand_id
1 'polypeptide(L)'
;MKKIIYLLLVLLAGCQSAPPKPPLQPVAKVDLPRFMGDWYVIAHIPTFLEKGAYNAVESYRLRSDGTIVTTFTFNQDAPDGPKKTYQPKGFVRNTRSNAEWGMQFVWPLQADYVIVHLDQEYQQTIIAREQRDYVWIMARTPRVTPAEYDALTDRVRAMGYDMTLLRRVPQQTQSSTGSPP
;
A
#
# COMPACT_ATOMS: atom_id res chain seq x y z
N MET A 1 4.31 6.77 -59.82
CA MET A 1 3.28 7.07 -58.75
C MET A 1 2.77 5.85 -58.00
N LYS A 2 2.96 4.59 -58.46
CA LYS A 2 2.48 3.37 -57.74
C LYS A 2 3.42 2.85 -56.64
N LYS A 3 4.67 3.29 -56.57
CA LYS A 3 5.67 2.79 -55.57
C LYS A 3 5.71 3.57 -54.26
N ILE A 4 5.07 4.74 -54.18
CA ILE A 4 5.03 5.58 -52.96
C ILE A 4 3.90 5.14 -52.01
N ILE A 5 2.84 4.52 -52.55
CA ILE A 5 1.66 4.08 -51.73
C ILE A 5 1.99 2.89 -50.85
N TYR A 6 2.97 2.02 -51.21
CA TYR A 6 3.38 0.86 -50.41
C TYR A 6 4.23 1.21 -49.18
N LEU A 7 4.87 2.36 -49.17
CA LEU A 7 5.72 2.78 -48.04
C LEU A 7 4.90 3.39 -46.87
N LEU A 8 3.70 3.86 -47.13
CA LEU A 8 2.82 4.45 -46.09
C LEU A 8 2.01 3.41 -45.30
N LEU A 9 1.93 2.18 -45.78
CA LEU A 9 1.13 1.10 -45.13
C LEU A 9 1.88 0.32 -44.05
N VAL A 10 3.21 0.50 -43.94
CA VAL A 10 4.04 -0.25 -42.99
C VAL A 10 4.20 0.48 -41.65
N LEU A 11 3.79 1.75 -41.52
CA LEU A 11 3.98 2.55 -40.30
C LEU A 11 2.80 2.49 -39.28
N LEU A 12 1.77 1.67 -39.55
CA LEU A 12 0.61 1.51 -38.67
C LEU A 12 0.66 0.24 -37.79
N ALA A 13 1.76 -0.49 -37.82
CA ALA A 13 1.96 -1.68 -37.00
C ALA A 13 2.76 -1.33 -35.75
N GLY A 14 2.09 -1.04 -34.64
CA GLY A 14 2.82 -1.18 -33.39
C GLY A 14 2.57 -0.30 -32.20
N CYS A 15 1.37 0.14 -31.93
CA CYS A 15 0.99 0.39 -30.53
C CYS A 15 0.19 -0.82 -30.04
N GLN A 16 0.87 -1.92 -29.77
CA GLN A 16 0.29 -2.98 -28.94
C GLN A 16 0.28 -2.45 -27.51
N SER A 17 -0.83 -1.86 -27.11
CA SER A 17 -1.09 -1.59 -25.68
C SER A 17 -0.97 -2.93 -24.95
N ALA A 18 -0.16 -2.98 -23.90
CA ALA A 18 -0.09 -4.15 -23.05
C ALA A 18 -1.52 -4.55 -22.63
N PRO A 19 -1.86 -5.85 -22.59
CA PRO A 19 -3.18 -6.29 -22.18
C PRO A 19 -3.52 -5.70 -20.79
N PRO A 20 -4.77 -5.30 -20.56
CA PRO A 20 -5.18 -4.75 -19.29
C PRO A 20 -4.88 -5.77 -18.17
N LYS A 21 -4.29 -5.29 -17.08
CA LYS A 21 -4.04 -6.15 -15.91
C LYS A 21 -5.38 -6.63 -15.33
N PRO A 22 -5.48 -7.90 -14.88
CA PRO A 22 -6.70 -8.38 -14.26
C PRO A 22 -7.02 -7.54 -13.01
N PRO A 23 -8.32 -7.36 -12.67
CA PRO A 23 -8.71 -6.66 -11.46
C PRO A 23 -8.07 -7.25 -10.20
N LEU A 24 -7.77 -6.41 -9.21
CA LEU A 24 -7.33 -6.88 -7.90
C LEU A 24 -8.41 -7.76 -7.28
N GLN A 25 -7.98 -8.79 -6.58
CA GLN A 25 -8.88 -9.64 -5.80
C GLN A 25 -8.79 -9.20 -4.33
N PRO A 26 -9.81 -8.50 -3.80
CA PRO A 26 -9.85 -8.18 -2.38
C PRO A 26 -10.03 -9.45 -1.56
N VAL A 27 -9.60 -9.43 -0.30
CA VAL A 27 -9.90 -10.53 0.62
C VAL A 27 -11.41 -10.68 0.81
N ALA A 28 -11.88 -11.91 1.06
CA ALA A 28 -13.31 -12.22 1.12
C ALA A 28 -14.05 -11.45 2.22
N LYS A 29 -13.41 -11.24 3.37
CA LYS A 29 -14.01 -10.55 4.52
C LYS A 29 -12.94 -9.94 5.43
N VAL A 30 -13.20 -8.72 5.90
CA VAL A 30 -12.43 -8.04 6.94
C VAL A 30 -13.33 -7.78 8.15
N ASP A 31 -12.90 -8.23 9.31
CA ASP A 31 -13.45 -7.82 10.60
C ASP A 31 -12.83 -6.45 10.93
N LEU A 32 -13.58 -5.37 10.74
CA LEU A 32 -13.08 -4.02 10.95
C LEU A 32 -12.53 -3.79 12.36
N PRO A 33 -13.22 -4.15 13.45
CA PRO A 33 -12.68 -4.06 14.80
C PRO A 33 -11.30 -4.71 14.96
N ARG A 34 -11.09 -5.91 14.42
CA ARG A 34 -9.79 -6.60 14.47
C ARG A 34 -8.73 -5.94 13.62
N PHE A 35 -9.12 -5.30 12.51
CA PHE A 35 -8.20 -4.61 11.60
C PHE A 35 -7.70 -3.28 12.17
N MET A 36 -8.43 -2.66 13.09
CA MET A 36 -8.04 -1.38 13.71
C MET A 36 -6.74 -1.50 14.51
N GLY A 37 -6.20 -0.35 14.92
CA GLY A 37 -4.92 -0.21 15.61
C GLY A 37 -3.75 0.01 14.67
N ASP A 38 -2.55 -0.27 15.15
CA ASP A 38 -1.29 0.09 14.47
C ASP A 38 -0.83 -1.01 13.51
N TRP A 39 -0.33 -0.57 12.36
CA TRP A 39 0.32 -1.37 11.35
C TRP A 39 1.64 -0.73 10.96
N TYR A 40 2.74 -1.45 11.15
CA TYR A 40 4.06 -1.04 10.71
C TYR A 40 4.20 -1.27 9.20
N VAL A 41 4.60 -0.25 8.45
CA VAL A 41 4.89 -0.39 7.02
C VAL A 41 6.25 -1.08 6.87
N ILE A 42 6.25 -2.31 6.40
CA ILE A 42 7.47 -3.13 6.21
C ILE A 42 8.14 -2.82 4.87
N ALA A 43 7.32 -2.65 3.84
CA ALA A 43 7.76 -2.23 2.52
C ALA A 43 6.62 -1.55 1.76
N HIS A 44 6.96 -0.69 0.82
CA HIS A 44 5.98 -0.03 -0.03
C HIS A 44 6.55 0.33 -1.41
N ILE A 45 5.67 0.55 -2.37
CA ILE A 45 5.95 1.43 -3.50
C ILE A 45 5.44 2.81 -3.05
N PRO A 46 6.33 3.77 -2.73
CA PRO A 46 5.95 4.98 -2.04
C PRO A 46 5.19 5.96 -2.92
N THR A 47 4.21 6.63 -2.35
CA THR A 47 3.69 7.87 -2.92
C THR A 47 4.77 8.97 -2.86
N PHE A 48 4.53 10.11 -3.53
CA PHE A 48 5.46 11.24 -3.45
C PHE A 48 5.61 11.80 -2.01
N LEU A 49 4.60 11.59 -1.15
CA LEU A 49 4.60 12.04 0.25
C LEU A 49 5.48 11.15 1.15
N GLU A 50 5.72 9.90 0.76
CA GLU A 50 6.33 8.85 1.59
C GLU A 50 7.78 8.54 1.19
N LYS A 51 8.31 9.24 0.20
CA LYS A 51 9.72 9.06 -0.20
C LYS A 51 10.64 9.33 0.99
N GLY A 52 11.58 8.42 1.23
CA GLY A 52 12.51 8.54 2.35
C GLY A 52 11.87 8.25 3.72
N ALA A 53 10.77 7.50 3.79
CA ALA A 53 10.12 7.18 5.06
C ALA A 53 10.92 6.16 5.87
N TYR A 54 11.09 6.45 7.17
CA TYR A 54 11.60 5.59 8.22
C TYR A 54 10.56 5.47 9.34
N ASN A 55 10.52 4.35 10.04
CA ASN A 55 9.62 4.14 11.19
C ASN A 55 8.14 4.42 10.85
N ALA A 56 7.73 4.07 9.63
CA ALA A 56 6.39 4.37 9.15
C ALA A 56 5.36 3.45 9.82
N VAL A 57 4.29 4.07 10.35
CA VAL A 57 3.17 3.40 11.01
C VAL A 57 1.86 4.00 10.52
N GLU A 58 0.91 3.15 10.16
CA GLU A 58 -0.48 3.51 9.94
C GLU A 58 -1.34 3.03 11.11
N SER A 59 -2.05 3.96 11.75
CA SER A 59 -2.98 3.69 12.85
C SER A 59 -4.41 3.91 12.39
N TYR A 60 -5.27 2.92 12.56
CA TYR A 60 -6.68 2.99 12.16
C TYR A 60 -7.61 2.95 13.36
N ARG A 61 -8.66 3.75 13.32
CA ARG A 61 -9.72 3.76 14.33
C ARG A 61 -11.09 3.91 13.68
N LEU A 62 -11.95 2.92 13.89
CA LEU A 62 -13.33 2.96 13.43
C LEU A 62 -14.16 3.91 14.33
N ARG A 63 -14.91 4.81 13.70
CA ARG A 63 -15.88 5.70 14.37
C ARG A 63 -17.28 5.10 14.35
N SER A 64 -18.14 5.65 15.20
CA SER A 64 -19.56 5.24 15.27
C SER A 64 -20.33 5.55 13.98
N ASP A 65 -19.88 6.52 13.18
CA ASP A 65 -20.46 6.86 11.88
C ASP A 65 -19.98 5.95 10.73
N GLY A 66 -19.16 4.94 11.03
CA GLY A 66 -18.60 4.00 10.05
C GLY A 66 -17.35 4.52 9.32
N THR A 67 -16.91 5.74 9.58
CA THR A 67 -15.67 6.24 9.01
C THR A 67 -14.44 5.68 9.74
N ILE A 68 -13.33 5.55 9.02
CA ILE A 68 -12.05 5.09 9.57
C ILE A 68 -11.12 6.29 9.66
N VAL A 69 -10.82 6.72 10.88
CA VAL A 69 -9.78 7.72 11.13
C VAL A 69 -8.45 7.03 10.97
N THR A 70 -7.64 7.53 10.04
CA THR A 70 -6.28 7.04 9.81
C THR A 70 -5.28 8.07 10.30
N THR A 71 -4.23 7.63 10.97
CA THR A 71 -3.07 8.46 11.29
C THR A 71 -1.84 7.76 10.73
N PHE A 72 -1.25 8.35 9.71
CA PHE A 72 -0.01 7.87 9.12
C PHE A 72 1.16 8.72 9.61
N THR A 73 2.15 8.09 10.22
CA THR A 73 3.33 8.76 10.75
C THR A 73 4.60 8.11 10.24
N PHE A 74 5.62 8.91 9.99
CA PHE A 74 6.97 8.42 9.67
C PHE A 74 8.03 9.49 9.97
N ASN A 75 9.30 9.09 10.01
CA ASN A 75 10.43 10.01 10.08
C ASN A 75 10.98 10.22 8.66
N GLN A 76 11.20 11.47 8.26
CA GLN A 76 11.63 11.84 6.91
C GLN A 76 13.14 11.70 6.77
N ASP A 77 13.58 10.94 5.76
CA ASP A 77 14.96 10.80 5.27
C ASP A 77 15.99 10.19 6.25
N ALA A 78 15.62 10.03 7.53
CA ALA A 78 16.48 9.40 8.54
C ALA A 78 15.64 8.78 9.66
N PRO A 79 16.19 7.82 10.43
CA PRO A 79 15.47 7.21 11.56
C PRO A 79 15.06 8.19 12.66
N ASP A 80 15.84 9.25 12.84
CA ASP A 80 15.63 10.36 13.78
C ASP A 80 15.25 11.66 13.06
N GLY A 81 14.96 11.57 11.76
CA GLY A 81 14.55 12.71 10.94
C GLY A 81 13.22 13.33 11.39
N PRO A 82 12.85 14.47 10.79
CA PRO A 82 11.62 15.17 11.16
C PRO A 82 10.40 14.25 11.02
N LYS A 83 9.58 14.18 12.09
CA LYS A 83 8.35 13.39 12.10
C LYS A 83 7.30 14.05 11.21
N LYS A 84 6.76 13.29 10.27
CA LYS A 84 5.61 13.65 9.43
C LYS A 84 4.37 12.93 9.93
N THR A 85 3.23 13.61 9.84
CA THR A 85 1.92 13.07 10.23
C THR A 85 0.88 13.47 9.20
N TYR A 86 0.12 12.50 8.71
CA TYR A 86 -1.03 12.69 7.83
C TYR A 86 -2.25 12.04 8.45
N GLN A 87 -3.43 12.62 8.25
CA GLN A 87 -4.68 12.14 8.84
C GLN A 87 -5.78 12.01 7.78
N PRO A 88 -5.63 11.09 6.82
CA PRO A 88 -6.70 10.83 5.86
C PRO A 88 -7.89 10.16 6.55
N LYS A 89 -9.06 10.20 5.87
CA LYS A 89 -10.27 9.48 6.29
C LYS A 89 -10.52 8.31 5.36
N GLY A 90 -10.76 7.14 5.91
CA GLY A 90 -11.18 5.96 5.18
C GLY A 90 -12.71 5.83 5.17
N PHE A 91 -13.25 5.48 4.01
CA PHE A 91 -14.67 5.20 3.77
C PHE A 91 -14.79 3.80 3.19
N VAL A 92 -15.45 2.89 3.91
CA VAL A 92 -15.69 1.54 3.41
C VAL A 92 -16.67 1.62 2.24
N ARG A 93 -16.22 1.21 1.04
CA ARG A 93 -17.01 1.22 -0.19
C ARG A 93 -17.80 -0.08 -0.38
N ASN A 94 -17.26 -1.20 0.07
CA ASN A 94 -17.88 -2.51 -0.03
C ASN A 94 -18.10 -3.09 1.36
N THR A 95 -19.31 -2.93 1.90
CA THR A 95 -19.67 -3.39 3.24
C THR A 95 -19.90 -4.89 3.35
N ARG A 96 -19.94 -5.63 2.23
CA ARG A 96 -20.01 -7.10 2.24
C ARG A 96 -18.67 -7.71 2.63
N SER A 97 -17.60 -7.25 2.01
CA SER A 97 -16.22 -7.70 2.30
C SER A 97 -15.51 -6.83 3.35
N ASN A 98 -15.85 -5.54 3.45
CA ASN A 98 -15.10 -4.50 4.16
C ASN A 98 -13.64 -4.35 3.69
N ALA A 99 -13.28 -4.87 2.52
CA ALA A 99 -11.91 -4.91 2.02
C ALA A 99 -11.57 -3.79 1.04
N GLU A 100 -12.56 -3.00 0.63
CA GLU A 100 -12.41 -1.95 -0.36
C GLU A 100 -12.82 -0.61 0.25
N TRP A 101 -11.86 0.32 0.36
CA TRP A 101 -12.08 1.63 0.95
C TRP A 101 -11.71 2.75 -0.02
N GLY A 102 -12.25 3.94 0.23
CA GLY A 102 -11.79 5.19 -0.34
C GLY A 102 -11.00 5.98 0.69
N MET A 103 -9.72 6.23 0.46
CA MET A 103 -8.89 7.04 1.34
C MET A 103 -8.87 8.49 0.88
N GLN A 104 -9.36 9.40 1.73
CA GLN A 104 -9.48 10.81 1.43
C GLN A 104 -8.44 11.62 2.19
N PHE A 105 -7.46 12.12 1.44
CA PHE A 105 -6.44 13.07 1.93
C PHE A 105 -6.91 14.51 1.77
N VAL A 106 -7.58 14.80 0.65
CA VAL A 106 -8.10 16.13 0.31
C VAL A 106 -9.53 15.97 -0.24
N TRP A 107 -10.47 16.68 0.36
CA TRP A 107 -11.86 16.68 -0.12
C TRP A 107 -11.96 17.29 -1.53
N PRO A 108 -12.77 16.74 -2.47
CA PRO A 108 -13.61 15.52 -2.34
C PRO A 108 -12.92 14.23 -2.82
N LEU A 109 -11.63 14.25 -3.10
CA LEU A 109 -10.91 13.17 -3.79
C LEU A 109 -10.66 11.98 -2.86
N GLN A 110 -10.94 10.77 -3.36
CA GLN A 110 -10.68 9.52 -2.66
C GLN A 110 -9.82 8.59 -3.51
N ALA A 111 -8.69 8.18 -2.96
CA ALA A 111 -7.82 7.17 -3.57
C ALA A 111 -8.32 5.76 -3.22
N ASP A 112 -8.11 4.81 -4.14
CA ASP A 112 -8.41 3.40 -3.88
C ASP A 112 -7.49 2.84 -2.81
N TYR A 113 -8.07 2.01 -1.97
CA TYR A 113 -7.41 1.28 -0.91
C TYR A 113 -8.06 -0.10 -0.83
N VAL A 114 -7.37 -1.10 -1.34
CA VAL A 114 -7.90 -2.48 -1.44
C VAL A 114 -7.04 -3.40 -0.60
N ILE A 115 -7.65 -4.05 0.39
CA ILE A 115 -7.02 -5.08 1.20
C ILE A 115 -7.01 -6.37 0.38
N VAL A 116 -5.87 -6.71 -0.20
CA VAL A 116 -5.70 -7.85 -1.12
C VAL A 116 -5.08 -9.07 -0.45
N HIS A 117 -4.50 -8.89 0.72
CA HIS A 117 -4.02 -9.94 1.60
C HIS A 117 -4.24 -9.54 3.05
N LEU A 118 -4.68 -10.50 3.84
CA LEU A 118 -4.81 -10.40 5.28
C LEU A 118 -4.72 -11.84 5.82
N ASP A 119 -3.74 -12.10 6.69
CA ASP A 119 -3.62 -13.41 7.32
C ASP A 119 -4.72 -13.64 8.38
N GLN A 120 -4.96 -14.90 8.74
CA GLN A 120 -6.03 -15.27 9.64
C GLN A 120 -5.90 -14.65 11.03
N GLU A 121 -4.66 -14.45 11.47
CA GLU A 121 -4.33 -13.88 12.78
C GLU A 121 -4.30 -12.36 12.78
N TYR A 122 -4.52 -11.72 11.61
CA TYR A 122 -4.45 -10.26 11.44
C TYR A 122 -3.08 -9.68 11.84
N GLN A 123 -2.01 -10.42 11.53
CA GLN A 123 -0.64 -9.99 11.79
C GLN A 123 0.03 -9.35 10.57
N GLN A 124 -0.40 -9.73 9.35
CA GLN A 124 0.21 -9.28 8.11
C GLN A 124 -0.88 -8.91 7.10
N THR A 125 -0.68 -7.82 6.37
CA THR A 125 -1.61 -7.36 5.35
C THR A 125 -0.89 -6.73 4.16
N ILE A 126 -1.52 -6.77 2.99
CA ILE A 126 -1.09 -6.03 1.79
C ILE A 126 -2.25 -5.17 1.34
N ILE A 127 -1.96 -3.88 1.21
CA ILE A 127 -2.86 -2.88 0.65
C ILE A 127 -2.40 -2.53 -0.76
N ALA A 128 -3.32 -2.54 -1.69
CA ALA A 128 -3.04 -2.33 -3.10
C ALA A 128 -3.99 -1.30 -3.74
N ARG A 129 -3.64 -0.84 -4.94
CA ARG A 129 -4.47 0.02 -5.78
C ARG A 129 -4.63 -0.59 -7.17
N GLU A 130 -5.81 -0.40 -7.79
CA GLU A 130 -6.11 -0.94 -9.12
C GLU A 130 -5.10 -0.48 -10.18
N GLN A 131 -4.55 0.72 -10.07
CA GLN A 131 -3.55 1.27 -10.97
C GLN A 131 -2.19 0.58 -10.88
N ARG A 132 -1.90 -0.19 -9.81
CA ARG A 132 -0.59 -0.80 -9.49
C ARG A 132 0.54 0.24 -9.40
N ASP A 133 0.21 1.46 -9.01
CA ASP A 133 1.16 2.56 -8.80
C ASP A 133 1.73 2.56 -7.37
N TYR A 134 0.91 2.21 -6.36
CA TYR A 134 1.29 2.15 -4.96
C TYR A 134 0.83 0.84 -4.32
N VAL A 135 1.62 0.36 -3.36
CA VAL A 135 1.33 -0.83 -2.56
C VAL A 135 2.00 -0.68 -1.20
N TRP A 136 1.37 -1.21 -0.16
CA TRP A 136 1.92 -1.26 1.19
C TRP A 136 1.87 -2.69 1.72
N ILE A 137 3.01 -3.20 2.17
CA ILE A 137 3.15 -4.43 2.94
C ILE A 137 3.27 -4.01 4.39
N MET A 138 2.35 -4.44 5.22
CA MET A 138 2.30 -4.02 6.62
C MET A 138 2.19 -5.21 7.57
N ALA A 139 2.68 -5.04 8.80
CA ALA A 139 2.59 -6.03 9.85
C ALA A 139 2.28 -5.38 11.20
N ARG A 140 1.79 -6.20 12.17
CA ARG A 140 1.57 -5.75 13.55
C ARG A 140 2.86 -5.56 14.34
N THR A 141 3.96 -6.08 13.82
CA THR A 141 5.29 -5.93 14.41
C THR A 141 6.22 -5.16 13.47
N PRO A 142 7.19 -4.41 13.99
CA PRO A 142 8.12 -3.63 13.16
C PRO A 142 9.07 -4.51 12.33
N ARG A 143 9.07 -5.81 12.54
CA ARG A 143 9.93 -6.77 11.84
C ARG A 143 9.15 -8.00 11.45
N VAL A 144 9.46 -8.51 10.27
CA VAL A 144 9.02 -9.82 9.77
C VAL A 144 10.25 -10.64 9.44
N THR A 145 10.14 -11.96 9.48
CA THR A 145 11.22 -12.85 9.08
C THR A 145 11.52 -12.72 7.59
N PRO A 146 12.73 -13.11 7.12
CA PRO A 146 13.02 -13.13 5.68
C PRO A 146 12.00 -13.95 4.87
N ALA A 147 11.59 -15.11 5.36
CA ALA A 147 10.63 -15.97 4.69
C ALA A 147 9.25 -15.32 4.56
N GLU A 148 8.76 -14.64 5.61
CA GLU A 148 7.51 -13.87 5.55
C GLU A 148 7.60 -12.70 4.57
N TYR A 149 8.71 -11.98 4.59
CA TYR A 149 8.95 -10.89 3.66
C TYR A 149 8.93 -11.37 2.21
N ASP A 150 9.62 -12.47 1.91
CA ASP A 150 9.67 -13.06 0.57
C ASP A 150 8.28 -13.51 0.12
N ALA A 151 7.52 -14.19 0.99
CA ALA A 151 6.14 -14.60 0.69
C ALA A 151 5.21 -13.41 0.40
N LEU A 152 5.33 -12.30 1.15
CA LEU A 152 4.54 -11.09 0.95
C LEU A 152 4.93 -10.39 -0.37
N THR A 153 6.23 -10.30 -0.66
CA THR A 153 6.71 -9.66 -1.91
C THR A 153 6.36 -10.50 -3.13
N ASP A 154 6.34 -11.83 -3.04
CA ASP A 154 5.89 -12.70 -4.13
C ASP A 154 4.41 -12.49 -4.46
N ARG A 155 3.56 -12.25 -3.44
CA ARG A 155 2.16 -11.86 -3.68
C ARG A 155 2.06 -10.53 -4.43
N VAL A 156 2.86 -9.53 -4.05
CA VAL A 156 2.90 -8.23 -4.75
C VAL A 156 3.33 -8.40 -6.20
N ARG A 157 4.37 -9.21 -6.44
CA ARG A 157 4.85 -9.56 -7.80
C ARG A 157 3.77 -10.23 -8.63
N ALA A 158 3.06 -11.21 -8.04
CA ALA A 158 1.98 -11.95 -8.72
C ALA A 158 0.80 -11.04 -9.14
N MET A 159 0.58 -9.92 -8.43
CA MET A 159 -0.42 -8.92 -8.80
C MET A 159 0.03 -7.99 -9.93
N GLY A 160 1.25 -8.14 -10.46
CA GLY A 160 1.77 -7.38 -11.60
C GLY A 160 2.33 -6.00 -11.26
N TYR A 161 2.79 -5.81 -10.02
CA TYR A 161 3.55 -4.61 -9.64
C TYR A 161 4.97 -4.64 -10.19
N ASP A 162 5.53 -3.46 -10.46
CA ASP A 162 6.95 -3.30 -10.77
C ASP A 162 7.79 -3.40 -9.49
N MET A 163 8.41 -4.55 -9.29
CA MET A 163 9.20 -4.83 -8.09
C MET A 163 10.47 -3.97 -7.99
N THR A 164 10.91 -3.34 -9.08
CA THR A 164 12.06 -2.42 -9.06
C THR A 164 11.75 -1.14 -8.28
N LEU A 165 10.47 -0.82 -8.09
CA LEU A 165 9.99 0.33 -7.35
C LEU A 165 9.75 0.04 -5.86
N LEU A 166 9.66 -1.25 -5.47
CA LEU A 166 9.41 -1.63 -4.07
C LEU A 166 10.62 -1.26 -3.20
N ARG A 167 10.35 -0.65 -2.06
CA ARG A 167 11.37 -0.23 -1.07
C ARG A 167 11.00 -0.78 0.30
N ARG A 168 12.00 -1.32 1.01
CA ARG A 168 11.85 -1.60 2.45
C ARG A 168 11.75 -0.28 3.20
N VAL A 169 10.92 -0.26 4.23
CA VAL A 169 10.85 0.85 5.20
C VAL A 169 11.65 0.42 6.42
N PRO A 170 12.78 1.09 6.71
CA PRO A 170 13.56 0.76 7.89
C PRO A 170 12.77 1.07 9.16
N GLN A 171 12.61 0.06 10.02
CA GLN A 171 11.97 0.17 11.31
C GLN A 171 13.05 0.05 12.41
N GLN A 172 13.26 1.12 13.16
CA GLN A 172 14.07 1.04 14.37
C GLN A 172 13.19 0.58 15.54
N THR A 173 13.57 -0.51 16.18
CA THR A 173 13.04 -0.79 17.51
C THR A 173 13.62 0.28 18.44
N GLN A 174 12.76 1.02 19.12
CA GLN A 174 13.23 1.80 20.26
C GLN A 174 13.92 0.81 21.21
N SER A 175 15.25 0.88 21.28
CA SER A 175 15.97 0.28 22.39
C SER A 175 15.37 0.93 23.62
N SER A 176 14.75 0.14 24.49
CA SER A 176 14.44 0.55 25.84
C SER A 176 15.78 0.91 26.50
N THR A 177 16.25 2.12 26.29
CA THR A 177 17.32 2.70 27.06
C THR A 177 16.80 2.77 28.48
N GLY A 178 17.38 1.92 29.32
CA GLY A 178 17.04 1.73 30.71
C GLY A 178 16.91 3.04 31.45
N SER A 179 16.01 3.05 32.40
CA SER A 179 16.01 4.02 33.48
C SER A 179 17.41 4.11 34.06
N PRO A 180 17.94 5.32 34.26
CA PRO A 180 19.13 5.47 35.10
C PRO A 180 18.80 5.09 36.56
N PRO A 181 19.79 4.69 37.34
CA PRO A 181 19.66 4.22 38.72
C PRO A 181 19.12 5.30 39.65
#